data_a57fe3346142c7354fe3fce611f4ed76
#
_entry.id   a57fe3346142c7354fe3fce611f4ed76
#
_cell.length_a   1.000
_cell.length_b   1.000
_cell.length_c   1.000
_cell.angle_alpha   90.00
_cell.angle_beta   90.00
_cell.angle_gamma   90.00
#
_symmetry.space_group_name_H-M   'P 1'
#
loop_
_entity.id
_entity.type
_entity.pdbx_description
1 polymer ?
#
loop_
_entity_poly.entity_id
_entity_poly.type
_entity_poly.pdbx_seq_one_letter_code
_entity_poly.pdbx_strand_id
1 'polypeptide(L)'
;MKILRDENGQTFVLTALCMSVLLGFMGLALDVALAYHAKRNLQTAADDAAIAAALNYQYVVSGDPTTAAQTAAAKNGISSSYVTVNSNPTTGYHQGIGFFEVVVAKPQATFFAKVLGYPSFTVAARAVAGVTPASSCMYITNPRDADTFKIKGNATVTATNCGIQVNSTSGSAFCDGGSASIAATYVRLAGGQDTGGGCNKAPGSTVFSGYASSNDPFINKPWPPSSACSSANGDLVTVSGSTAITSSTTLPSKSYTAGDGTTYQLTCFNNTSSGGSPVVLDGSTTPLTLGTAGQGQIFLFENGVTINGQVTVNGTIDNYQGSFSNQNGNLTITAPASKSLTYNGLALVQPSTNTTGGCQDGSLNNYVNGFSPHPPCLQVQFGSANEDLNGYIYAPTAVTYLQDQGGGVTAAGVVSYDMYINSKLTIDNSYNDAHPATTPLSKVTLVE
;
A
#
# COMPACT_ATOMS: atom_id res chain seq x y z
N MET A 1 -47.70 -72.96 34.11
CA MET A 1 -47.60 -71.51 33.80
C MET A 1 -46.54 -70.88 34.66
N LYS A 2 -45.21 -71.24 34.39
CA LYS A 2 -44.07 -70.78 35.19
C LYS A 2 -43.02 -69.99 34.37
N ILE A 3 -43.32 -69.72 33.08
CA ILE A 3 -42.36 -69.08 32.12
C ILE A 3 -42.32 -67.57 32.22
N LEU A 4 -43.27 -66.93 32.95
CA LEU A 4 -43.37 -65.48 33.04
C LEU A 4 -42.73 -64.85 34.30
N ARG A 5 -41.96 -65.66 35.10
CA ARG A 5 -41.28 -65.18 36.31
C ARG A 5 -39.76 -65.39 36.30
N ASP A 6 -39.16 -65.53 35.16
CA ASP A 6 -37.69 -65.56 35.06
C ASP A 6 -37.17 -64.17 34.82
N GLU A 7 -36.85 -63.44 35.88
CA GLU A 7 -36.34 -62.06 35.87
C GLU A 7 -34.94 -61.95 35.19
N ASN A 8 -34.24 -63.08 35.05
CA ASN A 8 -32.92 -63.16 34.39
C ASN A 8 -33.01 -62.88 32.87
N GLY A 9 -34.16 -63.18 32.23
CA GLY A 9 -34.38 -62.89 30.80
C GLY A 9 -34.64 -61.38 30.51
N GLN A 10 -35.25 -60.67 31.47
CA GLN A 10 -35.58 -59.24 31.30
C GLN A 10 -34.34 -58.36 31.26
N THR A 11 -33.33 -58.64 32.08
CA THR A 11 -32.05 -57.89 32.11
C THR A 11 -31.31 -58.00 30.79
N PHE A 12 -31.32 -59.16 30.14
CA PHE A 12 -30.68 -59.36 28.87
C PHE A 12 -31.32 -58.56 27.73
N VAL A 13 -32.63 -58.52 27.66
CA VAL A 13 -33.40 -57.71 26.69
C VAL A 13 -33.16 -56.22 26.90
N LEU A 14 -33.19 -55.79 28.17
CA LEU A 14 -32.97 -54.40 28.51
C LEU A 14 -31.51 -53.96 28.19
N THR A 15 -30.54 -54.80 28.47
CA THR A 15 -29.12 -54.56 28.12
C THR A 15 -28.94 -54.48 26.61
N ALA A 16 -29.58 -55.35 25.84
CA ALA A 16 -29.49 -55.36 24.38
C ALA A 16 -30.12 -54.07 23.78
N LEU A 17 -31.26 -53.63 24.33
CA LEU A 17 -31.87 -52.37 23.94
C LEU A 17 -30.98 -51.15 24.29
N CYS A 18 -30.47 -51.08 25.52
CA CYS A 18 -29.58 -50.02 25.94
C CYS A 18 -28.30 -49.97 25.06
N MET A 19 -27.74 -51.14 24.74
CA MET A 19 -26.54 -51.24 23.91
C MET A 19 -26.80 -50.78 22.49
N SER A 20 -27.93 -51.09 21.87
CA SER A 20 -28.32 -50.62 20.55
C SER A 20 -28.48 -49.10 20.49
N VAL A 21 -29.11 -48.51 21.54
CA VAL A 21 -29.26 -47.07 21.68
C VAL A 21 -27.88 -46.39 21.84
N LEU A 22 -27.03 -46.93 22.71
CA LEU A 22 -25.65 -46.40 22.89
C LEU A 22 -24.83 -46.46 21.61
N LEU A 23 -24.91 -47.55 20.85
CA LEU A 23 -24.23 -47.67 19.53
C LEU A 23 -24.79 -46.68 18.53
N GLY A 24 -26.08 -46.42 18.52
CA GLY A 24 -26.71 -45.43 17.70
C GLY A 24 -26.20 -43.99 18.00
N PHE A 25 -26.15 -43.61 19.29
CA PHE A 25 -25.58 -42.34 19.69
C PHE A 25 -24.10 -42.20 19.38
N MET A 26 -23.30 -43.28 19.57
CA MET A 26 -21.88 -43.30 19.22
C MET A 26 -21.69 -43.09 17.71
N GLY A 27 -22.54 -43.72 16.90
CA GLY A 27 -22.52 -43.58 15.46
C GLY A 27 -22.83 -42.15 15.00
N LEU A 28 -23.89 -41.55 15.56
CA LEU A 28 -24.24 -40.15 15.27
C LEU A 28 -23.13 -39.17 15.72
N ALA A 29 -22.49 -39.43 16.86
CA ALA A 29 -21.37 -38.64 17.33
C ALA A 29 -20.19 -38.65 16.35
N LEU A 30 -19.92 -39.81 15.70
CA LEU A 30 -18.90 -39.89 14.63
C LEU A 30 -19.28 -39.07 13.41
N ASP A 31 -20.53 -39.13 12.95
CA ASP A 31 -20.98 -38.31 11.82
C ASP A 31 -20.85 -36.81 12.13
N VAL A 32 -21.19 -36.37 13.33
CA VAL A 32 -21.01 -35.00 13.79
C VAL A 32 -19.53 -34.61 13.82
N ALA A 33 -18.66 -35.48 14.35
CA ALA A 33 -17.21 -35.23 14.38
C ALA A 33 -16.62 -35.06 12.97
N LEU A 34 -17.05 -35.91 12.02
CA LEU A 34 -16.66 -35.78 10.59
C LEU A 34 -17.18 -34.47 9.97
N ALA A 35 -18.40 -34.06 10.32
CA ALA A 35 -18.95 -32.78 9.88
C ALA A 35 -18.12 -31.59 10.37
N TYR A 36 -17.73 -31.58 11.64
CA TYR A 36 -16.89 -30.55 12.20
C TYR A 36 -15.50 -30.52 11.56
N HIS A 37 -14.90 -31.67 11.31
CA HIS A 37 -13.64 -31.80 10.61
C HIS A 37 -13.75 -31.23 9.17
N ALA A 38 -14.79 -31.64 8.44
CA ALA A 38 -15.07 -31.12 7.11
C ALA A 38 -15.29 -29.58 7.14
N LYS A 39 -16.04 -29.07 8.10
CA LYS A 39 -16.28 -27.62 8.27
C LYS A 39 -14.98 -26.85 8.44
N ARG A 40 -14.04 -27.33 9.28
CA ARG A 40 -12.73 -26.68 9.48
C ARG A 40 -11.90 -26.66 8.20
N ASN A 41 -11.86 -27.77 7.45
CA ASN A 41 -11.13 -27.85 6.18
C ASN A 41 -11.74 -26.90 5.14
N LEU A 42 -13.08 -26.84 5.05
CA LEU A 42 -13.76 -25.92 4.15
C LEU A 42 -13.55 -24.46 4.56
N GLN A 43 -13.46 -24.16 5.88
CA GLN A 43 -13.19 -22.82 6.36
C GLN A 43 -11.79 -22.37 5.95
N THR A 44 -10.76 -23.20 6.15
CA THR A 44 -9.40 -22.90 5.67
C THR A 44 -9.37 -22.61 4.16
N ALA A 45 -10.07 -23.43 3.38
CA ALA A 45 -10.15 -23.23 1.92
C ALA A 45 -10.90 -21.94 1.55
N ALA A 46 -11.95 -21.57 2.28
CA ALA A 46 -12.70 -20.33 2.06
C ALA A 46 -11.84 -19.09 2.43
N ASP A 47 -11.12 -19.14 3.57
CA ASP A 47 -10.24 -18.10 4.04
C ASP A 47 -9.11 -17.81 3.03
N ASP A 48 -8.41 -18.86 2.59
CA ASP A 48 -7.34 -18.77 1.59
C ASP A 48 -7.88 -18.25 0.24
N ALA A 49 -9.04 -18.71 -0.16
CA ALA A 49 -9.67 -18.29 -1.42
C ALA A 49 -10.11 -16.82 -1.38
N ALA A 50 -10.69 -16.36 -0.27
CA ALA A 50 -11.09 -14.96 -0.09
C ALA A 50 -9.87 -14.02 -0.11
N ILE A 51 -8.79 -14.40 0.61
CA ILE A 51 -7.52 -13.65 0.59
C ILE A 51 -6.93 -13.62 -0.82
N ALA A 52 -6.92 -14.75 -1.54
CA ALA A 52 -6.39 -14.81 -2.90
C ALA A 52 -7.17 -13.92 -3.88
N ALA A 53 -8.50 -13.87 -3.77
CA ALA A 53 -9.34 -12.96 -4.55
C ALA A 53 -8.99 -11.50 -4.28
N ALA A 54 -8.89 -11.11 -3.02
CA ALA A 54 -8.58 -9.75 -2.61
C ALA A 54 -7.15 -9.33 -3.00
N LEU A 55 -6.16 -10.23 -2.89
CA LEU A 55 -4.79 -10.00 -3.34
C LEU A 55 -4.72 -9.83 -4.86
N ASN A 56 -5.43 -10.68 -5.61
CA ASN A 56 -5.48 -10.56 -7.07
C ASN A 56 -6.09 -9.22 -7.49
N TYR A 57 -7.20 -8.82 -6.83
CA TYR A 57 -7.83 -7.53 -7.07
C TYR A 57 -6.88 -6.36 -6.78
N GLN A 58 -6.08 -6.44 -5.70
CA GLN A 58 -5.23 -5.34 -5.26
C GLN A 58 -3.94 -5.21 -6.08
N TYR A 59 -3.33 -6.34 -6.48
CA TYR A 59 -1.96 -6.31 -7.00
C TYR A 59 -1.82 -6.77 -8.46
N VAL A 60 -2.88 -7.32 -9.06
CA VAL A 60 -2.85 -7.78 -10.44
C VAL A 60 -3.73 -6.88 -11.30
N VAL A 61 -3.10 -6.10 -12.18
CA VAL A 61 -3.83 -5.27 -13.16
C VAL A 61 -4.59 -6.20 -14.11
N SER A 62 -5.88 -5.94 -14.30
CA SER A 62 -6.78 -6.82 -15.08
C SER A 62 -6.86 -8.27 -14.57
N GLY A 63 -6.55 -8.50 -13.30
CA GLY A 63 -6.66 -9.81 -12.66
C GLY A 63 -8.12 -10.27 -12.58
N ASP A 64 -8.30 -11.60 -12.54
CA ASP A 64 -9.59 -12.22 -12.24
C ASP A 64 -9.62 -12.77 -10.82
N PRO A 65 -10.23 -12.05 -9.86
CA PRO A 65 -10.36 -12.51 -8.48
C PRO A 65 -11.06 -13.86 -8.34
N THR A 66 -12.00 -14.17 -9.24
CA THR A 66 -12.74 -15.44 -9.21
C THR A 66 -11.82 -16.61 -9.51
N THR A 67 -11.04 -16.52 -10.56
CA THR A 67 -10.04 -17.55 -10.93
C THR A 67 -8.97 -17.68 -9.84
N ALA A 68 -8.53 -16.58 -9.25
CA ALA A 68 -7.56 -16.62 -8.14
C ALA A 68 -8.11 -17.36 -6.91
N ALA A 69 -9.35 -17.08 -6.51
CA ALA A 69 -10.03 -17.76 -5.43
C ALA A 69 -10.17 -19.27 -5.68
N GLN A 70 -10.65 -19.64 -6.86
CA GLN A 70 -10.82 -21.05 -7.25
C GLN A 70 -9.50 -21.80 -7.28
N THR A 71 -8.42 -21.16 -7.72
CA THR A 71 -7.06 -21.72 -7.72
C THR A 71 -6.55 -21.95 -6.30
N ALA A 72 -6.80 -21.01 -5.39
CA ALA A 72 -6.42 -21.15 -3.98
C ALA A 72 -7.22 -22.29 -3.29
N ALA A 73 -8.53 -22.37 -3.53
CA ALA A 73 -9.34 -23.46 -3.02
C ALA A 73 -8.90 -24.84 -3.55
N ALA A 74 -8.49 -24.91 -4.84
CA ALA A 74 -7.98 -26.13 -5.44
C ALA A 74 -6.69 -26.62 -4.76
N LYS A 75 -5.81 -25.72 -4.30
CA LYS A 75 -4.61 -26.09 -3.50
C LYS A 75 -4.98 -26.72 -2.15
N ASN A 76 -6.14 -26.41 -1.61
CA ASN A 76 -6.72 -27.02 -0.43
C ASN A 76 -7.58 -28.27 -0.74
N GLY A 77 -7.51 -28.79 -1.97
CA GLY A 77 -8.22 -30.00 -2.39
C GLY A 77 -9.73 -29.79 -2.65
N ILE A 78 -10.17 -28.55 -2.87
CA ILE A 78 -11.56 -28.22 -3.15
C ILE A 78 -11.73 -27.87 -4.64
N SER A 79 -12.60 -28.62 -5.33
CA SER A 79 -12.95 -28.33 -6.74
C SER A 79 -13.66 -26.98 -6.86
N SER A 80 -13.37 -26.27 -7.95
CA SER A 80 -14.03 -24.98 -8.28
C SER A 80 -15.56 -25.05 -8.34
N SER A 81 -16.12 -26.25 -8.63
CA SER A 81 -17.56 -26.46 -8.61
C SER A 81 -18.23 -26.27 -7.25
N TYR A 82 -17.45 -26.33 -6.16
CA TYR A 82 -17.94 -26.09 -4.79
C TYR A 82 -17.63 -24.70 -4.28
N VAL A 83 -17.06 -23.82 -5.11
CA VAL A 83 -16.60 -22.47 -4.73
C VAL A 83 -17.46 -21.42 -5.42
N THR A 84 -18.15 -20.64 -4.63
CA THR A 84 -18.87 -19.44 -5.09
C THR A 84 -18.13 -18.20 -4.66
N VAL A 85 -17.82 -17.31 -5.58
CA VAL A 85 -17.13 -16.05 -5.33
C VAL A 85 -18.07 -14.89 -5.62
N ASN A 86 -18.34 -14.08 -4.63
CA ASN A 86 -19.14 -12.86 -4.75
C ASN A 86 -18.20 -11.65 -4.65
N SER A 87 -17.88 -11.06 -5.78
CA SER A 87 -17.17 -9.78 -5.84
C SER A 87 -18.15 -8.66 -5.46
N ASN A 88 -17.73 -7.76 -4.58
CA ASN A 88 -18.55 -6.67 -4.07
C ASN A 88 -19.86 -7.14 -3.41
N PRO A 89 -19.78 -7.93 -2.33
CA PRO A 89 -20.97 -8.48 -1.67
C PRO A 89 -21.93 -7.36 -1.25
N THR A 90 -23.23 -7.63 -1.39
CA THR A 90 -24.31 -6.69 -1.06
C THR A 90 -24.99 -7.01 0.25
N THR A 91 -24.61 -8.09 0.90
CA THR A 91 -25.14 -8.58 2.18
C THR A 91 -24.00 -8.90 3.15
N GLY A 92 -24.27 -8.88 4.44
CA GLY A 92 -23.26 -9.09 5.48
C GLY A 92 -22.76 -7.78 6.08
N TYR A 93 -21.77 -7.86 6.94
CA TYR A 93 -21.23 -6.69 7.63
C TYR A 93 -20.21 -5.91 6.75
N HIS A 94 -19.44 -6.64 5.93
CA HIS A 94 -18.48 -6.07 4.99
C HIS A 94 -19.02 -6.16 3.56
N GLN A 95 -19.37 -5.02 2.99
CA GLN A 95 -20.05 -4.91 1.69
C GLN A 95 -19.33 -3.94 0.77
N GLY A 96 -19.60 -4.08 -0.55
CA GLY A 96 -19.19 -3.11 -1.57
C GLY A 96 -17.84 -3.41 -2.20
N ILE A 97 -17.33 -2.41 -2.90
CA ILE A 97 -16.12 -2.52 -3.71
C ILE A 97 -14.89 -2.82 -2.85
N GLY A 98 -14.08 -3.77 -3.29
CA GLY A 98 -12.85 -4.18 -2.58
C GLY A 98 -13.04 -5.30 -1.58
N PHE A 99 -14.30 -5.76 -1.35
CA PHE A 99 -14.57 -6.95 -0.55
C PHE A 99 -14.91 -8.14 -1.45
N PHE A 100 -14.45 -9.32 -1.04
CA PHE A 100 -14.64 -10.59 -1.73
C PHE A 100 -15.13 -11.64 -0.75
N GLU A 101 -16.36 -12.07 -0.97
CA GLU A 101 -16.96 -13.16 -0.22
C GLU A 101 -16.73 -14.46 -0.99
N VAL A 102 -16.24 -15.47 -0.29
CA VAL A 102 -16.12 -16.83 -0.82
C VAL A 102 -16.93 -17.78 0.04
N VAL A 103 -17.83 -18.49 -0.62
CA VAL A 103 -18.61 -19.56 -0.01
C VAL A 103 -18.17 -20.88 -0.61
N VAL A 104 -17.72 -21.79 0.25
CA VAL A 104 -17.38 -23.17 -0.14
C VAL A 104 -18.42 -24.10 0.43
N ALA A 105 -19.15 -24.82 -0.42
CA ALA A 105 -20.21 -25.74 -0.02
C ALA A 105 -20.01 -27.09 -0.66
N LYS A 106 -19.84 -28.14 0.17
CA LYS A 106 -19.56 -29.51 -0.31
C LYS A 106 -20.43 -30.54 0.41
N PRO A 107 -21.01 -31.52 -0.32
CA PRO A 107 -21.66 -32.65 0.30
C PRO A 107 -20.68 -33.50 1.13
N GLN A 108 -21.04 -33.78 2.37
CA GLN A 108 -20.32 -34.68 3.28
C GLN A 108 -21.13 -35.94 3.46
N ALA A 109 -20.55 -37.09 3.10
CA ALA A 109 -21.19 -38.39 3.31
C ALA A 109 -21.28 -38.70 4.79
N THR A 110 -22.37 -39.35 5.16
CA THR A 110 -22.63 -39.87 6.52
C THR A 110 -22.45 -41.40 6.56
N PHE A 111 -22.07 -41.90 7.71
CA PHE A 111 -21.96 -43.35 7.94
C PHE A 111 -23.21 -43.90 8.63
N PHE A 112 -23.58 -43.30 9.74
CA PHE A 112 -24.70 -43.77 10.60
C PHE A 112 -26.01 -43.11 10.26
N ALA A 113 -26.02 -41.81 9.97
CA ALA A 113 -27.22 -41.11 9.56
C ALA A 113 -27.81 -41.64 8.25
N LYS A 114 -26.96 -42.26 7.40
CA LYS A 114 -27.39 -42.99 6.19
C LYS A 114 -28.36 -44.12 6.48
N VAL A 115 -28.23 -44.81 7.61
CA VAL A 115 -29.14 -45.87 8.03
C VAL A 115 -30.51 -45.29 8.35
N LEU A 116 -30.57 -44.05 8.80
CA LEU A 116 -31.80 -43.29 9.06
C LEU A 116 -32.36 -42.57 7.83
N GLY A 117 -31.81 -42.82 6.64
CA GLY A 117 -32.28 -42.24 5.40
C GLY A 117 -31.57 -40.94 4.99
N TYR A 118 -30.53 -40.51 5.69
CA TYR A 118 -29.77 -39.29 5.41
C TYR A 118 -28.34 -39.63 4.92
N PRO A 119 -28.13 -39.92 3.60
CA PRO A 119 -26.85 -40.39 3.08
C PRO A 119 -25.75 -39.32 3.05
N SER A 120 -26.12 -38.05 3.03
CA SER A 120 -25.20 -36.93 3.07
C SER A 120 -25.91 -35.66 3.55
N PHE A 121 -25.12 -34.68 3.98
CA PHE A 121 -25.59 -33.31 4.23
C PHE A 121 -24.56 -32.32 3.69
N THR A 122 -25.00 -31.14 3.32
CA THR A 122 -24.10 -30.09 2.82
C THR A 122 -23.42 -29.37 3.98
N VAL A 123 -22.09 -29.39 3.99
CA VAL A 123 -21.27 -28.57 4.87
C VAL A 123 -20.85 -27.35 4.06
N ALA A 124 -21.05 -26.17 4.61
CA ALA A 124 -20.65 -24.92 3.98
C ALA A 124 -19.78 -24.08 4.92
N ALA A 125 -18.83 -23.39 4.34
CA ALA A 125 -18.00 -22.38 5.01
C ALA A 125 -18.03 -21.09 4.22
N ARG A 126 -17.91 -19.96 4.91
CA ARG A 126 -17.94 -18.63 4.34
C ARG A 126 -16.75 -17.84 4.88
N ALA A 127 -16.11 -17.08 4.03
CA ALA A 127 -15.08 -16.12 4.40
C ALA A 127 -15.25 -14.85 3.59
N VAL A 128 -14.88 -13.72 4.17
CA VAL A 128 -14.82 -12.43 3.47
C VAL A 128 -13.43 -11.86 3.70
N ALA A 129 -12.75 -11.52 2.61
CA ALA A 129 -11.52 -10.74 2.65
C ALA A 129 -11.75 -9.39 1.97
N GLY A 130 -11.08 -8.38 2.49
CA GLY A 130 -11.21 -7.03 1.98
C GLY A 130 -9.89 -6.33 1.80
N VAL A 131 -9.86 -5.41 0.85
CA VAL A 131 -8.81 -4.43 0.70
C VAL A 131 -9.12 -3.28 1.64
N THR A 132 -8.33 -3.16 2.69
CA THR A 132 -8.48 -2.11 3.70
C THR A 132 -7.28 -1.17 3.66
N PRO A 133 -7.41 0.11 4.02
CA PRO A 133 -6.27 1.01 4.12
C PRO A 133 -5.14 0.39 4.97
N ALA A 134 -3.91 0.57 4.56
CA ALA A 134 -2.76 0.13 5.35
C ALA A 134 -2.76 0.83 6.71
N SER A 135 -2.30 0.14 7.73
CA SER A 135 -2.18 0.74 9.07
C SER A 135 -1.04 1.75 9.18
N SER A 136 -0.10 1.74 8.23
CA SER A 136 0.99 2.72 8.10
C SER A 136 0.80 3.52 6.81
N CYS A 137 1.08 4.81 6.88
CA CYS A 137 1.06 5.74 5.74
C CYS A 137 2.43 6.32 5.43
N MET A 138 3.39 6.13 6.33
CA MET A 138 4.78 6.51 6.12
C MET A 138 5.67 5.27 6.24
N TYR A 139 6.53 5.10 5.24
CA TYR A 139 7.51 4.01 5.17
C TYR A 139 8.89 4.58 4.87
N ILE A 140 9.80 4.38 5.81
CA ILE A 140 11.21 4.71 5.63
C ILE A 140 11.93 3.38 5.35
N THR A 141 12.39 3.22 4.10
CA THR A 141 12.77 1.92 3.54
C THR A 141 14.23 1.56 3.73
N ASN A 142 15.09 2.49 4.12
CA ASN A 142 16.50 2.21 4.42
C ASN A 142 16.63 1.09 5.45
N PRO A 143 17.37 0.00 5.14
CA PRO A 143 17.36 -1.19 6.00
C PRO A 143 18.38 -1.16 7.16
N ARG A 144 19.37 -0.23 7.18
CA ARG A 144 20.54 -0.38 8.05
C ARG A 144 21.06 0.87 8.74
N ASP A 145 20.89 2.04 8.13
CA ASP A 145 21.65 3.21 8.54
C ASP A 145 21.04 3.86 9.80
N ALA A 146 21.87 4.64 10.51
CA ALA A 146 21.41 5.48 11.61
C ALA A 146 20.68 6.71 11.07
N ASP A 147 19.85 7.33 11.90
CA ASP A 147 19.14 8.59 11.58
C ASP A 147 18.29 8.54 10.29
N THR A 148 17.82 7.35 9.89
CA THR A 148 17.04 7.18 8.65
C THR A 148 15.70 7.91 8.69
N PHE A 149 15.14 8.06 9.89
CA PHE A 149 14.03 8.96 10.17
C PHE A 149 14.44 9.97 11.21
N LYS A 150 14.56 11.23 10.80
CA LYS A 150 15.07 12.29 11.64
C LYS A 150 14.15 13.51 11.62
N ILE A 151 13.73 13.92 12.80
CA ILE A 151 12.95 15.14 12.99
C ILE A 151 13.66 16.08 13.95
N LYS A 152 13.81 17.33 13.60
CA LYS A 152 14.53 18.33 14.40
C LYS A 152 13.89 19.71 14.34
N GLY A 153 14.44 20.62 15.14
CA GLY A 153 13.96 22.01 15.19
C GLY A 153 12.58 22.12 15.80
N ASN A 154 11.67 22.78 15.12
CA ASN A 154 10.26 22.92 15.47
C ASN A 154 9.37 22.04 14.58
N ALA A 155 9.91 20.95 14.03
CA ALA A 155 9.21 20.08 13.13
C ALA A 155 7.96 19.48 13.78
N THR A 156 6.91 19.37 12.97
CA THR A 156 5.67 18.72 13.39
C THR A 156 5.25 17.70 12.34
N VAL A 157 5.09 16.45 12.76
CA VAL A 157 4.54 15.36 11.94
C VAL A 157 3.16 15.00 12.47
N THR A 158 2.14 15.22 11.66
CA THR A 158 0.75 14.89 11.98
C THR A 158 0.27 13.75 11.10
N ALA A 159 0.11 12.54 11.67
CA ALA A 159 -0.34 11.32 11.02
C ALA A 159 -1.32 10.57 11.94
N THR A 160 -2.37 11.27 12.40
CA THR A 160 -3.24 10.83 13.52
C THR A 160 -4.00 9.54 13.23
N ASN A 161 -4.29 9.26 11.96
CA ASN A 161 -5.08 8.10 11.55
C ASN A 161 -4.24 6.92 11.02
N CYS A 162 -2.92 7.01 11.07
CA CYS A 162 -2.03 5.99 10.54
C CYS A 162 -0.70 5.91 11.31
N GLY A 163 0.06 4.86 11.06
CA GLY A 163 1.35 4.63 11.67
C GLY A 163 2.52 5.00 10.76
N ILE A 164 3.70 5.02 11.37
CA ILE A 164 4.98 5.22 10.72
C ILE A 164 5.79 3.93 10.87
N GLN A 165 6.35 3.43 9.76
CA GLN A 165 7.22 2.25 9.72
C GLN A 165 8.63 2.65 9.31
N VAL A 166 9.62 2.32 10.13
CA VAL A 166 11.04 2.55 9.88
C VAL A 166 11.76 1.21 9.79
N ASN A 167 12.34 0.92 8.64
CA ASN A 167 12.93 -0.40 8.34
C ASN A 167 14.37 -0.57 8.82
N SER A 168 15.06 0.51 9.16
CA SER A 168 16.46 0.41 9.59
C SER A 168 16.60 -0.40 10.87
N THR A 169 17.52 -1.37 10.84
CA THR A 169 17.90 -2.21 11.97
C THR A 169 18.93 -1.55 12.90
N SER A 170 19.37 -0.34 12.58
CA SER A 170 20.28 0.44 13.43
C SER A 170 19.68 0.69 14.83
N GLY A 171 20.47 0.62 15.87
CA GLY A 171 20.06 1.04 17.22
C GLY A 171 19.70 2.53 17.32
N SER A 172 20.09 3.33 16.33
CA SER A 172 19.85 4.77 16.19
C SER A 172 19.07 5.11 14.92
N ALA A 173 18.12 4.25 14.50
CA ALA A 173 17.35 4.41 13.27
C ALA A 173 16.45 5.66 13.25
N PHE A 174 15.96 6.06 14.40
CA PHE A 174 15.05 7.20 14.57
C PHE A 174 15.64 8.24 15.54
N CYS A 175 15.64 9.49 15.11
CA CYS A 175 16.08 10.64 15.92
C CYS A 175 14.93 11.67 16.05
N ASP A 176 14.48 11.89 17.28
CA ASP A 176 13.54 12.96 17.62
C ASP A 176 14.25 14.00 18.50
N GLY A 177 14.48 15.19 17.97
CA GLY A 177 15.27 16.22 18.62
C GLY A 177 14.67 17.63 18.59
N GLY A 178 15.16 18.49 19.45
CA GLY A 178 14.72 19.87 19.55
C GLY A 178 13.32 20.00 20.15
N SER A 179 12.48 20.83 19.54
CA SER A 179 11.06 21.03 19.88
C SER A 179 10.12 20.27 18.92
N ALA A 180 10.65 19.30 18.17
CA ALA A 180 9.88 18.54 17.24
C ALA A 180 8.77 17.70 17.93
N SER A 181 7.73 17.35 17.19
CA SER A 181 6.62 16.54 17.70
C SER A 181 6.07 15.61 16.62
N ILE A 182 5.69 14.40 17.03
CA ILE A 182 4.99 13.45 16.19
C ILE A 182 3.65 13.13 16.83
N ALA A 183 2.58 13.22 16.04
CA ALA A 183 1.26 12.72 16.34
C ALA A 183 0.91 11.65 15.31
N ALA A 184 1.16 10.38 15.62
CA ALA A 184 0.83 9.23 14.80
C ALA A 184 0.16 8.15 15.65
N THR A 185 -0.55 7.22 15.02
CA THR A 185 -1.13 6.07 15.75
C THR A 185 -0.04 5.24 16.44
N TYR A 186 1.11 5.09 15.78
CA TYR A 186 2.31 4.44 16.30
C TYR A 186 3.52 4.78 15.43
N VAL A 187 4.71 4.59 15.99
CA VAL A 187 5.98 4.57 15.26
C VAL A 187 6.63 3.21 15.50
N ARG A 188 6.78 2.40 14.47
CA ARG A 188 7.42 1.08 14.52
C ARG A 188 8.81 1.14 13.92
N LEU A 189 9.80 0.71 14.68
CA LEU A 189 11.19 0.66 14.28
C LEU A 189 11.65 -0.78 14.20
N ALA A 190 12.33 -1.15 13.12
CA ALA A 190 13.02 -2.45 13.09
C ALA A 190 14.23 -2.45 14.04
N GLY A 191 14.94 -1.34 14.12
CA GLY A 191 16.02 -1.08 15.09
C GLY A 191 15.56 -0.32 16.33
N GLY A 192 16.23 0.77 16.66
CA GLY A 192 15.99 1.55 17.86
C GLY A 192 15.90 3.06 17.64
N GLN A 193 15.56 3.74 18.72
CA GLN A 193 15.59 5.20 18.78
C GLN A 193 16.96 5.66 19.27
N ASP A 194 17.51 6.69 18.62
CA ASP A 194 18.69 7.38 19.13
C ASP A 194 18.33 8.18 20.39
N THR A 195 19.14 8.02 21.44
CA THR A 195 18.99 8.71 22.72
C THR A 195 20.13 9.70 22.99
N GLY A 196 21.05 9.87 22.03
CA GLY A 196 22.22 10.74 22.13
C GLY A 196 22.13 11.97 21.22
N GLY A 197 23.11 12.84 21.29
CA GLY A 197 23.34 13.93 20.33
C GLY A 197 22.20 14.91 20.10
N GLY A 198 21.28 15.08 21.04
CA GLY A 198 20.08 15.93 20.89
C GLY A 198 18.89 15.20 20.25
N CYS A 199 18.92 13.87 20.18
CA CYS A 199 17.86 12.98 19.69
C CYS A 199 17.07 12.30 20.84
N ASN A 200 17.08 12.85 22.04
CA ASN A 200 16.59 12.21 23.26
C ASN A 200 15.18 12.66 23.66
N LYS A 201 14.44 13.30 22.80
CA LYS A 201 13.07 13.70 23.09
C LYS A 201 12.15 12.48 23.05
N ALA A 202 11.24 12.40 24.01
CA ALA A 202 10.15 11.44 23.94
C ALA A 202 9.12 11.90 22.91
N PRO A 203 8.87 11.12 21.84
CA PRO A 203 7.87 11.48 20.83
C PRO A 203 6.48 11.50 21.46
N GLY A 204 5.59 12.33 20.89
CA GLY A 204 4.19 12.38 21.30
C GLY A 204 3.38 11.12 20.96
N SER A 205 3.97 10.21 20.19
CA SER A 205 3.38 8.94 19.76
C SER A 205 4.07 7.76 20.44
N THR A 206 3.37 6.63 20.55
CA THR A 206 3.94 5.38 21.05
C THR A 206 4.96 4.83 20.05
N VAL A 207 6.22 4.68 20.50
CA VAL A 207 7.32 4.10 19.72
C VAL A 207 7.53 2.65 20.13
N PHE A 208 7.59 1.76 19.14
CA PHE A 208 7.88 0.34 19.32
C PHE A 208 9.15 -0.02 18.56
N SER A 209 10.13 -0.59 19.24
CA SER A 209 11.39 -1.08 18.67
C SER A 209 11.37 -2.60 18.48
N GLY A 210 12.22 -3.12 17.58
CA GLY A 210 12.37 -4.55 17.33
C GLY A 210 11.25 -5.16 16.49
N TYR A 211 10.52 -4.35 15.72
CA TYR A 211 9.52 -4.86 14.77
C TYR A 211 10.19 -5.37 13.49
N ALA A 212 9.52 -6.30 12.81
CA ALA A 212 9.99 -6.71 11.49
C ALA A 212 9.89 -5.53 10.51
N SER A 213 10.90 -5.40 9.64
CA SER A 213 10.85 -4.48 8.50
C SER A 213 9.69 -4.86 7.57
N SER A 214 9.08 -3.88 6.94
CA SER A 214 8.07 -4.09 5.91
C SER A 214 8.68 -3.96 4.52
N ASN A 215 8.12 -4.67 3.55
CA ASN A 215 8.50 -4.47 2.15
C ASN A 215 8.05 -3.09 1.68
N ASP A 216 8.76 -2.56 0.68
CA ASP A 216 8.31 -1.39 -0.06
C ASP A 216 6.96 -1.70 -0.73
N PRO A 217 5.90 -0.95 -0.41
CA PRO A 217 4.56 -1.24 -0.91
C PRO A 217 4.40 -1.04 -2.43
N PHE A 218 5.33 -0.35 -3.09
CA PHE A 218 5.28 -0.05 -4.52
C PHE A 218 6.41 -0.68 -5.34
N ILE A 219 7.22 -1.56 -4.76
CA ILE A 219 8.41 -2.14 -5.39
C ILE A 219 8.13 -2.83 -6.74
N ASN A 220 6.94 -3.39 -6.90
CA ASN A 220 6.56 -4.12 -8.12
C ASN A 220 5.75 -3.29 -9.11
N LYS A 221 5.63 -1.97 -8.92
CA LYS A 221 4.92 -1.14 -9.88
C LYS A 221 5.76 -0.95 -11.15
N PRO A 222 5.18 -1.14 -12.35
CA PRO A 222 5.89 -0.90 -13.61
C PRO A 222 5.98 0.60 -13.88
N TRP A 223 7.18 1.15 -13.71
CA TRP A 223 7.48 2.55 -14.01
C TRP A 223 7.72 2.75 -15.50
N PRO A 224 7.30 3.88 -16.12
CA PRO A 224 7.65 4.18 -17.49
C PRO A 224 9.17 4.23 -17.66
N PRO A 225 9.75 3.52 -18.62
CA PRO A 225 11.16 3.68 -18.94
C PRO A 225 11.41 5.01 -19.65
N SER A 226 12.64 5.55 -19.58
CA SER A 226 13.01 6.74 -20.36
C SER A 226 12.82 6.57 -21.87
N SER A 227 12.91 5.32 -22.36
CA SER A 227 12.62 4.99 -23.77
C SER A 227 11.16 5.21 -24.17
N ALA A 228 10.25 5.39 -23.21
CA ALA A 228 8.87 5.81 -23.51
C ALA A 228 8.81 7.25 -24.04
N CYS A 229 9.83 8.07 -23.73
CA CYS A 229 9.99 9.44 -24.17
C CYS A 229 10.79 9.50 -25.47
N SER A 230 10.27 10.12 -26.50
CA SER A 230 10.96 10.24 -27.78
C SER A 230 10.49 11.46 -28.56
N SER A 231 11.43 12.26 -29.06
CA SER A 231 11.11 13.37 -29.97
C SER A 231 10.38 12.92 -31.22
N ALA A 232 10.65 11.69 -31.69
CA ALA A 232 9.95 11.10 -32.83
C ALA A 232 8.47 10.78 -32.53
N ASN A 233 8.13 10.63 -31.25
CA ASN A 233 6.75 10.36 -30.79
C ASN A 233 5.92 11.62 -30.59
N GLY A 234 6.55 12.80 -30.51
CA GLY A 234 5.89 14.09 -30.31
C GLY A 234 5.39 14.32 -28.88
N ASP A 235 5.90 13.57 -27.90
CA ASP A 235 5.57 13.66 -26.49
C ASP A 235 6.67 14.34 -25.65
N LEU A 236 7.79 14.68 -26.28
CA LEU A 236 8.95 15.27 -25.60
C LEU A 236 8.97 16.80 -25.71
N VAL A 237 8.94 17.45 -24.56
CA VAL A 237 9.20 18.89 -24.41
C VAL A 237 10.67 19.07 -24.10
N THR A 238 11.43 19.69 -25.01
CA THR A 238 12.85 19.94 -24.84
C THR A 238 13.08 21.39 -24.45
N VAL A 239 13.75 21.62 -23.33
CA VAL A 239 14.22 22.93 -22.91
C VAL A 239 15.74 22.99 -22.94
N SER A 240 16.33 24.17 -22.89
CA SER A 240 17.79 24.37 -22.89
C SER A 240 18.18 25.39 -21.83
N GLY A 241 19.20 25.08 -21.05
CA GLY A 241 19.70 25.96 -20.00
C GLY A 241 18.69 26.20 -18.90
N SER A 242 18.53 27.46 -18.54
CA SER A 242 17.57 27.95 -17.54
C SER A 242 16.19 28.33 -18.11
N THR A 243 15.88 27.88 -19.32
CA THR A 243 14.57 28.15 -19.91
C THR A 243 13.48 27.50 -19.09
N ALA A 244 12.58 28.28 -18.53
CA ALA A 244 11.47 27.82 -17.73
C ALA A 244 10.22 27.56 -18.57
N ILE A 245 9.40 26.62 -18.13
CA ILE A 245 8.04 26.43 -18.63
C ILE A 245 7.12 27.33 -17.82
N THR A 246 6.57 28.35 -18.49
CA THR A 246 5.81 29.44 -17.85
C THR A 246 4.35 29.50 -18.26
N SER A 247 3.92 28.68 -19.19
CA SER A 247 2.55 28.70 -19.70
C SER A 247 1.93 27.31 -19.79
N SER A 248 0.66 27.21 -19.48
CA SER A 248 -0.16 26.03 -19.62
C SER A 248 -0.65 25.79 -21.06
N THR A 249 0.13 26.20 -22.07
CA THR A 249 -0.17 25.81 -23.46
C THR A 249 -0.30 24.29 -23.55
N THR A 250 -1.13 23.82 -24.46
CA THR A 250 -1.35 22.40 -24.71
C THR A 250 -0.01 21.66 -24.84
N LEU A 251 0.44 21.04 -23.75
CA LEU A 251 1.66 20.25 -23.76
C LEU A 251 1.41 18.99 -24.60
N PRO A 252 2.39 18.60 -25.41
CA PRO A 252 2.25 17.37 -26.18
C PRO A 252 2.12 16.19 -25.21
N SER A 253 1.16 15.32 -25.46
CA SER A 253 0.99 14.08 -24.71
C SER A 253 0.72 12.93 -25.65
N LYS A 254 1.16 11.75 -25.27
CA LYS A 254 0.96 10.51 -26.02
C LYS A 254 0.44 9.40 -25.11
N SER A 255 -0.42 8.55 -25.67
CA SER A 255 -0.78 7.31 -25.01
C SER A 255 0.41 6.37 -24.93
N TYR A 256 0.78 5.99 -23.74
CA TYR A 256 1.79 4.98 -23.43
C TYR A 256 1.12 3.78 -22.77
N THR A 257 1.39 2.58 -23.25
CA THR A 257 0.90 1.34 -22.63
C THR A 257 2.04 0.65 -21.92
N ALA A 258 1.92 0.52 -20.62
CA ALA A 258 2.91 -0.17 -19.79
C ALA A 258 2.87 -1.69 -20.02
N GLY A 259 3.89 -2.39 -19.51
CA GLY A 259 4.00 -3.85 -19.62
C GLY A 259 2.86 -4.64 -18.94
N ASP A 260 2.10 -4.02 -18.07
CA ASP A 260 0.91 -4.56 -17.40
C ASP A 260 -0.39 -4.32 -18.17
N GLY A 261 -0.30 -3.70 -19.37
CA GLY A 261 -1.45 -3.37 -20.22
C GLY A 261 -2.15 -2.05 -19.87
N THR A 262 -1.72 -1.34 -18.85
CA THR A 262 -2.30 -0.04 -18.45
C THR A 262 -1.87 1.06 -19.42
N THR A 263 -2.80 1.90 -19.85
CA THR A 263 -2.53 3.01 -20.77
C THR A 263 -2.62 4.34 -20.03
N TYR A 264 -1.63 5.20 -20.24
CA TYR A 264 -1.53 6.55 -19.68
C TYR A 264 -1.42 7.61 -20.75
N GLN A 265 -1.68 8.86 -20.38
CA GLN A 265 -1.23 10.02 -21.13
C GLN A 265 0.14 10.45 -20.55
N LEU A 266 1.19 10.36 -21.34
CA LEU A 266 2.57 10.68 -20.94
C LEU A 266 3.01 11.96 -21.63
N THR A 267 3.58 12.89 -20.85
CA THR A 267 4.31 14.07 -21.32
C THR A 267 5.70 14.02 -20.74
N CYS A 268 6.70 14.08 -21.59
CA CYS A 268 8.10 14.00 -21.20
C CYS A 268 8.78 15.38 -21.25
N PHE A 269 9.69 15.60 -20.32
CA PHE A 269 10.48 16.82 -20.24
C PHE A 269 11.97 16.48 -20.19
N ASN A 270 12.77 17.13 -21.03
CA ASN A 270 14.21 16.98 -21.06
C ASN A 270 14.87 18.36 -21.14
N ASN A 271 15.99 18.52 -20.43
CA ASN A 271 16.84 19.70 -20.54
C ASN A 271 18.16 19.30 -21.23
N THR A 272 18.38 19.83 -22.41
CA THR A 272 19.55 19.48 -23.26
C THR A 272 20.84 20.21 -22.90
N SER A 273 20.84 21.01 -21.83
CA SER A 273 22.08 21.67 -21.40
C SER A 273 23.14 20.68 -20.92
N SER A 274 24.38 20.95 -21.24
CA SER A 274 25.50 20.15 -20.76
C SER A 274 25.57 20.17 -19.23
N GLY A 275 25.43 19.00 -18.60
CA GLY A 275 25.45 18.85 -17.16
C GLY A 275 24.11 18.47 -16.55
N GLY A 276 23.04 18.28 -17.35
CA GLY A 276 21.76 17.75 -16.86
C GLY A 276 21.03 18.71 -15.89
N SER A 277 20.91 19.99 -16.26
CA SER A 277 20.17 20.96 -15.45
C SER A 277 18.69 20.55 -15.31
N PRO A 278 18.05 20.75 -14.14
CA PRO A 278 16.65 20.44 -13.97
C PRO A 278 15.75 21.26 -14.89
N VAL A 279 14.59 20.72 -15.20
CA VAL A 279 13.52 21.47 -15.87
C VAL A 279 12.87 22.39 -14.85
N VAL A 280 12.72 23.66 -15.19
CA VAL A 280 12.08 24.65 -14.31
C VAL A 280 10.61 24.83 -14.70
N LEU A 281 9.72 24.57 -13.76
CA LEU A 281 8.31 24.92 -13.86
C LEU A 281 8.11 26.24 -13.10
N ASP A 282 7.76 27.30 -13.80
CA ASP A 282 7.67 28.65 -13.22
C ASP A 282 6.30 29.28 -13.37
N GLY A 283 5.59 29.33 -12.27
CA GLY A 283 4.31 30.00 -12.09
C GLY A 283 4.41 31.36 -11.37
N SER A 284 5.58 32.00 -11.33
CA SER A 284 5.81 33.23 -10.57
C SER A 284 5.08 34.43 -11.15
N THR A 285 4.96 34.55 -12.46
CA THR A 285 4.27 35.64 -13.15
C THR A 285 2.80 35.32 -13.40
N THR A 286 2.53 34.10 -13.83
CA THR A 286 1.19 33.58 -14.10
C THR A 286 1.11 32.16 -13.57
N PRO A 287 0.09 31.79 -12.78
CA PRO A 287 -0.05 30.43 -12.28
C PRO A 287 0.04 29.39 -13.41
N LEU A 288 0.93 28.43 -13.25
CA LEU A 288 1.13 27.36 -14.22
C LEU A 288 0.28 26.14 -13.85
N THR A 289 -0.49 25.64 -14.80
CA THR A 289 -1.26 24.39 -14.62
C THR A 289 -0.83 23.36 -15.64
N LEU A 290 -0.43 22.18 -15.17
CA LEU A 290 -0.13 21.01 -16.01
C LEU A 290 -1.27 20.02 -15.92
N GLY A 291 -1.71 19.49 -17.06
CA GLY A 291 -2.72 18.45 -17.15
C GLY A 291 -4.14 18.90 -16.89
N THR A 292 -5.07 17.99 -17.13
CA THR A 292 -6.50 18.18 -16.91
C THR A 292 -6.96 17.28 -15.78
N ALA A 293 -7.73 17.81 -14.85
CA ALA A 293 -8.25 17.05 -13.73
C ALA A 293 -8.99 15.77 -14.19
N GLY A 294 -8.68 14.65 -13.55
CA GLY A 294 -9.29 13.35 -13.82
C GLY A 294 -8.74 12.57 -15.03
N GLN A 295 -7.79 13.11 -15.79
CA GLN A 295 -7.24 12.44 -17.00
C GLN A 295 -6.12 11.43 -16.71
N GLY A 296 -5.60 11.33 -15.49
CA GLY A 296 -4.55 10.37 -15.15
C GLY A 296 -3.25 10.57 -15.92
N GLN A 297 -2.83 11.81 -16.12
CA GLN A 297 -1.63 12.16 -16.88
C GLN A 297 -0.35 11.96 -16.05
N ILE A 298 0.74 11.57 -16.72
CA ILE A 298 2.08 11.45 -16.14
C ILE A 298 2.98 12.48 -16.78
N PHE A 299 3.71 13.22 -15.94
CA PHE A 299 4.71 14.20 -16.34
C PHE A 299 6.09 13.66 -15.95
N LEU A 300 6.81 13.11 -16.92
CA LEU A 300 8.11 12.47 -16.73
C LEU A 300 9.24 13.46 -16.96
N PHE A 301 10.14 13.61 -15.99
CA PHE A 301 11.28 14.51 -16.04
C PHE A 301 12.59 13.71 -16.11
N GLU A 302 13.36 13.87 -17.18
CA GLU A 302 14.61 13.15 -17.43
C GLU A 302 15.83 13.78 -16.73
N ASN A 303 15.74 15.02 -16.25
CA ASN A 303 16.88 15.76 -15.68
C ASN A 303 16.59 16.34 -14.28
N GLY A 304 15.49 15.95 -13.65
CA GLY A 304 14.99 16.59 -12.44
C GLY A 304 14.07 17.76 -12.72
N VAL A 305 13.43 18.26 -11.66
CA VAL A 305 12.48 19.35 -11.76
C VAL A 305 12.63 20.35 -10.62
N THR A 306 12.56 21.62 -10.96
CA THR A 306 12.51 22.75 -9.99
C THR A 306 11.21 23.49 -10.14
N ILE A 307 10.56 23.77 -9.02
CA ILE A 307 9.28 24.49 -8.97
C ILE A 307 9.49 25.91 -8.46
N ASN A 308 9.00 26.89 -9.19
CA ASN A 308 8.97 28.29 -8.78
C ASN A 308 7.54 28.86 -8.92
N GLY A 309 7.14 29.73 -7.98
CA GLY A 309 5.84 30.38 -8.02
C GLY A 309 4.68 29.39 -7.83
N GLN A 310 3.52 29.69 -8.38
CA GLN A 310 2.31 28.89 -8.23
C GLN A 310 2.17 27.85 -9.33
N VAL A 311 2.32 26.58 -8.98
CA VAL A 311 2.23 25.44 -9.92
C VAL A 311 1.17 24.45 -9.46
N THR A 312 0.26 24.13 -10.37
CA THR A 312 -0.76 23.09 -10.18
C THR A 312 -0.53 21.96 -11.17
N VAL A 313 -0.52 20.71 -10.68
CA VAL A 313 -0.35 19.51 -11.51
C VAL A 313 -1.55 18.58 -11.32
N ASN A 314 -2.29 18.32 -12.39
CA ASN A 314 -3.36 17.36 -12.42
C ASN A 314 -2.83 16.05 -13.01
N GLY A 315 -2.26 15.20 -12.17
CA GLY A 315 -1.57 13.98 -12.60
C GLY A 315 -0.43 13.60 -11.64
N THR A 316 0.49 12.81 -12.14
CA THR A 316 1.68 12.37 -11.40
C THR A 316 2.93 13.07 -11.94
N ILE A 317 3.77 13.62 -11.08
CA ILE A 317 5.15 13.97 -11.42
C ILE A 317 6.00 12.72 -11.27
N ASP A 318 6.60 12.25 -12.35
CA ASP A 318 7.60 11.18 -12.37
C ASP A 318 8.98 11.80 -12.57
N ASN A 319 9.73 11.93 -11.49
CA ASN A 319 11.09 12.44 -11.51
C ASN A 319 12.06 11.32 -11.84
N TYR A 320 12.09 10.92 -13.11
CA TYR A 320 12.80 9.74 -13.60
C TYR A 320 14.32 9.81 -13.35
N GLN A 321 14.93 10.99 -13.52
CA GLN A 321 16.33 11.26 -13.20
C GLN A 321 16.48 12.66 -12.57
N GLY A 322 17.54 12.84 -11.75
CA GLY A 322 17.83 14.10 -11.09
C GLY A 322 17.02 14.34 -9.81
N SER A 323 17.10 15.54 -9.27
CA SER A 323 16.44 15.93 -8.02
C SER A 323 15.11 16.65 -8.27
N PHE A 324 14.17 16.46 -7.35
CA PHE A 324 12.99 17.32 -7.24
C PHE A 324 13.27 18.44 -6.23
N SER A 325 13.02 19.68 -6.59
CA SER A 325 13.20 20.84 -5.70
C SER A 325 12.04 21.81 -5.80
N ASN A 326 11.40 22.09 -4.67
CA ASN A 326 10.45 23.18 -4.51
C ASN A 326 10.88 24.06 -3.34
N GLN A 327 11.68 25.07 -3.60
CA GLN A 327 12.21 25.98 -2.57
C GLN A 327 11.40 27.27 -2.41
N ASN A 328 10.73 27.72 -3.48
CA ASN A 328 10.07 29.03 -3.52
C ASN A 328 8.69 28.99 -4.18
N GLY A 329 8.10 27.80 -4.36
CA GLY A 329 6.85 27.63 -5.06
C GLY A 329 5.70 27.17 -4.18
N ASN A 330 4.48 27.59 -4.52
CA ASN A 330 3.25 26.95 -4.05
C ASN A 330 2.90 25.80 -5.00
N LEU A 331 3.03 24.57 -4.53
CA LEU A 331 2.79 23.39 -5.35
C LEU A 331 1.52 22.69 -4.92
N THR A 332 0.62 22.49 -5.87
CA THR A 332 -0.55 21.63 -5.68
C THR A 332 -0.48 20.49 -6.68
N ILE A 333 -0.51 19.25 -6.22
CA ILE A 333 -0.60 18.07 -7.09
C ILE A 333 -1.87 17.30 -6.76
N THR A 334 -2.68 17.01 -7.78
CA THR A 334 -3.84 16.14 -7.67
C THR A 334 -3.53 14.83 -8.39
N ALA A 335 -3.25 13.79 -7.63
CA ALA A 335 -2.93 12.47 -8.14
C ALA A 335 -4.11 11.84 -8.90
N PRO A 336 -3.83 10.95 -9.87
CA PRO A 336 -4.88 10.18 -10.52
C PRO A 336 -5.66 9.34 -9.52
N ALA A 337 -6.99 9.31 -9.64
CA ALA A 337 -7.89 8.60 -8.72
C ALA A 337 -8.62 7.40 -9.36
N SER A 338 -8.10 6.84 -10.45
CA SER A 338 -8.69 5.69 -11.13
C SER A 338 -7.90 4.41 -10.87
N LYS A 339 -8.56 3.37 -10.38
CA LYS A 339 -7.93 2.06 -10.12
C LYS A 339 -7.33 1.41 -11.36
N SER A 340 -7.86 1.71 -12.54
CA SER A 340 -7.31 1.21 -13.80
C SER A 340 -5.95 1.81 -14.16
N LEU A 341 -5.47 2.80 -13.38
CA LEU A 341 -4.19 3.45 -13.59
C LEU A 341 -3.17 2.95 -12.56
N THR A 342 -1.99 2.54 -13.02
CA THR A 342 -0.89 2.08 -12.15
C THR A 342 -0.40 3.16 -11.18
N TYR A 343 -0.46 4.43 -11.60
CA TYR A 343 -0.09 5.61 -10.80
C TYR A 343 -1.24 6.16 -9.95
N ASN A 344 -2.30 5.38 -9.79
CA ASN A 344 -3.41 5.77 -8.93
C ASN A 344 -2.93 6.19 -7.54
N GLY A 345 -3.32 7.39 -7.12
CA GLY A 345 -2.97 7.96 -5.84
C GLY A 345 -1.51 8.42 -5.69
N LEU A 346 -0.67 8.32 -6.71
CA LEU A 346 0.72 8.77 -6.66
C LEU A 346 0.83 10.21 -7.18
N ALA A 347 1.20 11.14 -6.32
CA ALA A 347 1.39 12.55 -6.66
C ALA A 347 2.81 12.81 -7.17
N LEU A 348 3.81 12.40 -6.42
CA LEU A 348 5.22 12.55 -6.75
C LEU A 348 5.90 11.18 -6.69
N VAL A 349 6.52 10.80 -7.77
CA VAL A 349 7.23 9.53 -7.92
C VAL A 349 8.67 9.80 -8.27
N GLN A 350 9.56 9.10 -7.61
CA GLN A 350 10.93 8.94 -8.01
C GLN A 350 11.28 7.46 -7.97
N PRO A 351 11.28 6.80 -9.14
CA PRO A 351 11.44 5.37 -9.21
C PRO A 351 12.82 4.93 -8.72
N SER A 352 12.93 3.67 -8.30
CA SER A 352 14.18 3.04 -7.82
C SER A 352 15.30 3.03 -8.83
N THR A 353 14.99 3.25 -10.11
CA THR A 353 15.96 3.36 -11.20
C THR A 353 16.70 4.70 -11.24
N ASN A 354 16.19 5.72 -10.55
CA ASN A 354 16.87 7.00 -10.48
C ASN A 354 18.06 6.92 -9.50
N THR A 355 19.24 6.77 -10.07
CA THR A 355 20.52 6.72 -9.34
C THR A 355 21.38 7.96 -9.57
N THR A 356 20.91 8.94 -10.33
CA THR A 356 21.65 10.13 -10.75
C THR A 356 21.13 11.39 -10.07
N GLY A 357 21.71 11.76 -8.98
CA GLY A 357 21.39 13.01 -8.31
C GLY A 357 22.25 13.17 -7.06
N GLY A 358 23.41 13.80 -7.17
CA GLY A 358 24.22 14.11 -6.00
C GLY A 358 23.51 15.11 -5.08
N CYS A 359 23.56 14.94 -3.77
CA CYS A 359 23.23 16.00 -2.82
C CYS A 359 24.17 17.17 -3.05
N GLN A 360 23.66 18.26 -3.57
CA GLN A 360 24.46 19.47 -3.87
C GLN A 360 24.35 20.55 -2.79
N ASP A 361 23.51 20.36 -1.78
CA ASP A 361 23.39 21.30 -0.67
C ASP A 361 24.37 20.94 0.46
N GLY A 362 25.22 21.90 0.85
CA GLY A 362 26.21 21.70 1.90
C GLY A 362 25.62 21.33 3.27
N SER A 363 24.36 21.66 3.53
CA SER A 363 23.64 21.27 4.76
C SER A 363 23.28 19.79 4.75
N LEU A 364 22.96 19.25 3.60
CA LEU A 364 22.67 17.82 3.40
C LEU A 364 23.95 16.98 3.35
N ASN A 365 25.08 17.53 2.86
CA ASN A 365 26.36 16.85 2.89
C ASN A 365 26.77 16.45 4.33
N ASN A 366 26.47 17.27 5.32
CA ASN A 366 26.73 16.95 6.73
C ASN A 366 25.80 15.86 7.26
N TYR A 367 24.63 15.70 6.67
CA TYR A 367 23.66 14.68 7.05
C TYR A 367 23.96 13.34 6.36
N VAL A 368 24.36 13.41 5.08
CA VAL A 368 24.61 12.22 4.23
C VAL A 368 26.02 11.66 4.43
N ASN A 369 26.97 12.44 4.91
CA ASN A 369 28.34 11.97 5.17
C ASN A 369 28.48 10.87 6.25
N GLY A 370 27.38 10.53 6.95
CA GLY A 370 27.29 9.38 7.86
C GLY A 370 26.83 8.08 7.19
N PHE A 371 26.38 8.11 5.92
CA PHE A 371 25.84 6.96 5.21
C PHE A 371 26.82 6.43 4.19
N SER A 372 27.08 5.14 4.19
CA SER A 372 27.90 4.47 3.17
C SER A 372 27.24 3.13 2.79
N PRO A 373 26.93 2.87 1.49
CA PRO A 373 27.07 3.76 0.33
C PRO A 373 25.99 4.85 0.35
N HIS A 374 26.36 6.06 -0.06
CA HIS A 374 25.42 7.17 -0.15
C HIS A 374 24.32 6.83 -1.16
N PRO A 375 23.03 6.81 -0.75
CA PRO A 375 21.98 6.81 -1.74
C PRO A 375 22.13 8.07 -2.60
N PRO A 376 21.78 8.04 -3.87
CA PRO A 376 21.71 9.25 -4.67
C PRO A 376 20.75 10.20 -3.94
N CYS A 377 21.26 11.36 -3.58
CA CYS A 377 20.48 12.36 -2.88
C CYS A 377 19.47 12.95 -3.83
N LEU A 378 18.32 12.37 -3.81
CA LEU A 378 17.15 13.03 -4.30
C LEU A 378 16.60 13.87 -3.19
N GLN A 379 16.60 15.14 -3.45
CA GLN A 379 15.88 16.08 -2.65
C GLN A 379 14.45 16.11 -3.17
N VAL A 380 13.53 15.62 -2.37
CA VAL A 380 12.20 16.19 -2.35
C VAL A 380 12.30 17.34 -1.35
N GLN A 381 12.87 18.45 -1.80
CA GLN A 381 13.03 19.62 -0.95
C GLN A 381 11.79 20.48 -1.09
N PHE A 382 11.09 20.65 0.02
CA PHE A 382 9.98 21.56 0.17
C PHE A 382 10.42 22.78 0.97
N GLY A 383 10.24 23.95 0.40
CA GLY A 383 10.69 25.22 0.95
C GLY A 383 9.57 26.05 1.55
N SER A 384 9.52 27.33 1.27
CA SER A 384 8.84 28.38 2.03
C SER A 384 7.31 28.49 1.88
N ALA A 385 6.64 27.59 1.16
CA ALA A 385 5.22 27.72 0.89
C ALA A 385 4.44 26.46 1.33
N ASN A 386 3.11 26.54 1.38
CA ASN A 386 2.26 25.39 1.65
C ASN A 386 2.20 24.51 0.39
N GLU A 387 2.59 23.27 0.51
CA GLU A 387 2.49 22.26 -0.54
C GLU A 387 1.33 21.30 -0.22
N ASP A 388 0.42 21.20 -1.18
CA ASP A 388 -0.73 20.30 -1.09
C ASP A 388 -0.59 19.20 -2.15
N LEU A 389 -0.14 18.03 -1.67
CA LEU A 389 0.02 16.85 -2.50
C LEU A 389 -1.15 15.91 -2.21
N ASN A 390 -2.24 16.10 -2.94
CA ASN A 390 -3.39 15.20 -2.86
C ASN A 390 -3.04 13.87 -3.52
N GLY A 391 -2.28 13.06 -2.78
CA GLY A 391 -1.70 11.79 -3.19
C GLY A 391 -0.43 11.44 -2.40
N TYR A 392 0.22 10.35 -2.80
CA TYR A 392 1.42 9.82 -2.13
C TYR A 392 2.71 10.33 -2.75
N ILE A 393 3.72 10.52 -1.88
CA ILE A 393 5.12 10.70 -2.28
C ILE A 393 5.79 9.33 -2.27
N TYR A 394 6.41 8.92 -3.39
CA TYR A 394 7.15 7.68 -3.52
C TYR A 394 8.58 7.94 -3.99
N ALA A 395 9.53 7.81 -3.09
CA ALA A 395 10.95 8.07 -3.33
C ALA A 395 11.83 7.02 -2.60
N PRO A 396 11.75 5.72 -2.96
CA PRO A 396 12.31 4.62 -2.18
C PRO A 396 13.85 4.58 -2.17
N THR A 397 14.52 5.37 -3.03
CA THR A 397 15.98 5.46 -3.15
C THR A 397 16.51 6.86 -2.81
N ALA A 398 15.63 7.73 -2.30
CA ALA A 398 15.94 9.13 -2.07
C ALA A 398 15.71 9.56 -0.62
N VAL A 399 16.39 10.64 -0.24
CA VAL A 399 16.12 11.36 1.00
C VAL A 399 15.00 12.37 0.76
N THR A 400 13.86 12.20 1.43
CA THR A 400 12.85 13.24 1.47
C THR A 400 13.21 14.26 2.53
N TYR A 401 13.46 15.49 2.11
CA TYR A 401 13.91 16.56 2.96
C TYR A 401 12.89 17.70 3.02
N LEU A 402 12.34 17.95 4.19
CA LEU A 402 11.42 19.04 4.45
C LEU A 402 12.15 20.09 5.27
N GLN A 403 12.45 21.23 4.65
CA GLN A 403 13.17 22.35 5.28
C GLN A 403 12.21 23.39 5.81
N ASP A 404 12.48 23.94 7.00
CA ASP A 404 11.68 25.00 7.58
C ASP A 404 11.93 26.34 6.89
N GLN A 405 10.91 26.80 6.16
CA GLN A 405 10.82 28.16 5.63
C GLN A 405 9.44 28.75 5.87
N GLY A 406 8.70 28.21 6.86
CA GLY A 406 7.39 28.73 7.29
C GLY A 406 6.17 28.09 6.62
N GLY A 407 6.38 27.14 5.70
CA GLY A 407 5.32 26.36 5.07
C GLY A 407 5.16 24.97 5.67
N GLY A 408 4.34 24.13 5.05
CA GLY A 408 4.17 22.73 5.41
C GLY A 408 3.77 21.90 4.21
N VAL A 409 4.05 20.62 4.27
CA VAL A 409 3.66 19.64 3.25
C VAL A 409 2.45 18.86 3.75
N THR A 410 1.41 18.80 2.92
CA THR A 410 0.27 17.90 3.10
C THR A 410 0.36 16.80 2.04
N ALA A 411 0.29 15.53 2.45
CA ALA A 411 0.31 14.38 1.55
C ALA A 411 -0.59 13.27 2.07
N ALA A 412 -1.03 12.36 1.19
CA ALA A 412 -1.79 11.17 1.61
C ALA A 412 -0.91 10.11 2.29
N GLY A 413 0.38 10.13 2.00
CA GLY A 413 1.40 9.28 2.62
C GLY A 413 2.75 9.42 1.95
N VAL A 414 3.78 8.81 2.54
CA VAL A 414 5.16 8.93 2.08
C VAL A 414 5.86 7.58 2.12
N VAL A 415 6.54 7.23 1.05
CA VAL A 415 7.53 6.15 1.00
C VAL A 415 8.86 6.78 0.60
N SER A 416 9.86 6.69 1.45
CA SER A 416 11.17 7.31 1.24
C SER A 416 12.28 6.39 1.71
N TYR A 417 13.47 6.49 1.11
CA TYR A 417 14.64 5.77 1.60
C TYR A 417 15.02 6.27 3.00
N ASP A 418 15.33 7.55 3.12
CA ASP A 418 15.51 8.27 4.36
C ASP A 418 14.58 9.48 4.40
N MET A 419 14.30 9.98 5.60
CA MET A 419 13.44 11.14 5.76
C MET A 419 13.97 12.09 6.83
N TYR A 420 14.21 13.33 6.44
CA TYR A 420 14.59 14.40 7.34
C TYR A 420 13.53 15.51 7.34
N ILE A 421 13.00 15.82 8.51
CA ILE A 421 11.94 16.83 8.68
C ILE A 421 12.40 17.90 9.65
N ASN A 422 12.50 19.12 9.15
CA ASN A 422 12.72 20.35 9.93
C ASN A 422 11.60 21.38 9.64
N SER A 423 10.41 20.89 9.28
CA SER A 423 9.23 21.67 8.91
C SER A 423 7.96 20.95 9.38
N LYS A 424 6.83 21.29 8.82
CA LYS A 424 5.54 20.65 9.10
C LYS A 424 5.21 19.64 8.02
N LEU A 425 4.90 18.41 8.42
CA LEU A 425 4.31 17.37 7.57
C LEU A 425 2.94 16.98 8.11
N THR A 426 1.93 17.07 7.27
CA THR A 426 0.59 16.58 7.59
C THR A 426 0.25 15.43 6.66
N ILE A 427 -0.06 14.27 7.21
CA ILE A 427 -0.65 13.17 6.45
C ILE A 427 -2.14 13.32 6.52
N ASP A 428 -2.73 13.67 5.39
CA ASP A 428 -4.17 13.83 5.24
C ASP A 428 -4.78 12.57 4.62
N ASN A 429 -5.57 11.89 5.41
CA ASN A 429 -6.22 10.66 4.99
C ASN A 429 -7.46 10.90 4.09
N SER A 430 -7.80 12.14 3.79
CA SER A 430 -8.98 12.49 2.98
C SER A 430 -8.95 11.86 1.60
N TYR A 431 -7.76 11.72 0.99
CA TYR A 431 -7.59 10.99 -0.26
C TYR A 431 -8.02 9.52 -0.12
N ASN A 432 -7.58 8.85 0.94
CA ASN A 432 -7.89 7.44 1.20
C ASN A 432 -9.37 7.25 1.54
N ASP A 433 -9.95 8.17 2.31
CA ASP A 433 -11.35 8.16 2.70
C ASP A 433 -12.28 8.39 1.48
N ALA A 434 -11.87 9.27 0.55
CA ALA A 434 -12.57 9.50 -0.70
C ALA A 434 -12.43 8.35 -1.72
N HIS A 435 -11.32 7.58 -1.64
CA HIS A 435 -10.98 6.54 -2.59
C HIS A 435 -10.58 5.21 -1.92
N PRO A 436 -11.38 4.65 -1.00
CA PRO A 436 -10.97 3.51 -0.16
C PRO A 436 -10.60 2.27 -0.97
N ALA A 437 -11.27 2.04 -2.09
CA ALA A 437 -11.01 0.89 -2.95
C ALA A 437 -9.82 1.07 -3.90
N THR A 438 -9.27 2.27 -3.98
CA THR A 438 -8.19 2.65 -4.91
C THR A 438 -6.96 3.19 -4.20
N THR A 439 -6.97 3.16 -2.87
CA THR A 439 -5.84 3.59 -2.04
C THR A 439 -4.58 2.79 -2.39
N PRO A 440 -3.48 3.46 -2.78
CA PRO A 440 -2.25 2.75 -3.18
C PRO A 440 -1.61 1.99 -2.01
N LEU A 441 -1.65 2.55 -0.81
CA LEU A 441 -1.21 1.89 0.42
C LEU A 441 -2.40 1.18 1.07
N SER A 442 -2.62 -0.04 0.66
CA SER A 442 -3.67 -0.89 1.18
C SER A 442 -3.13 -2.27 1.53
N LYS A 443 -3.79 -2.92 2.44
CA LYS A 443 -3.52 -4.30 2.84
C LYS A 443 -4.74 -5.16 2.59
N VAL A 444 -4.51 -6.43 2.30
CA VAL A 444 -5.55 -7.43 2.27
C VAL A 444 -5.66 -8.07 3.66
N THR A 445 -6.88 -8.12 4.17
CA THR A 445 -7.18 -8.77 5.47
C THR A 445 -8.41 -9.63 5.34
N LEU A 446 -8.39 -10.77 6.04
CA LEU A 446 -9.61 -11.51 6.32
C LEU A 446 -10.43 -10.69 7.32
N VAL A 447 -11.71 -10.46 7.04
CA VAL A 447 -12.58 -9.59 7.84
C VAL A 447 -13.79 -10.33 8.43
N GLU A 448 -14.14 -11.48 7.83
CA GLU A 448 -15.16 -12.43 8.34
C GLU A 448 -14.76 -13.87 8.03
#